data_fa4d8edb28deee5cf888fe188e4de932
#
_entry.id   fa4d8edb28deee5cf888fe188e4de932
#
_cell.length_a   1.000
_cell.length_b   1.000
_cell.length_c   1.000
_cell.angle_alpha   90.00
_cell.angle_beta   90.00
_cell.angle_gamma   90.00
#
_symmetry.space_group_name_H-M   'P 1'
#
loop_
_entity.id
_entity.type
_entity.pdbx_description
1 polymer ?
#
loop_
_entity_poly.entity_id
_entity_poly.type
_entity_poly.pdbx_seq_one_letter_code
_entity_poly.pdbx_strand_id
1 'polypeptide(L)'
;YADLLMLLANQVRPYENNKGDTDKLIDVWTDKLTELNFSYTAFDKTAVQIVKEFSEVPFTPDPDKIKVGVVGEIYIKYSPLGNNDLHKFLESEGCEVYCPGLIDFLIFMGDHHVVETELYHVKYKKYIASKAVKGFFKMMQNKIIKAVGPSRFFGPTPFEEAKKDVEPFISPANKMLSL
;
A
#
# COMPACT_ATOMS: atom_id res chain seq x y z
N TYR A 1 -4.42 -2.26 7.90
CA TYR A 1 -3.43 -1.65 8.82
C TYR A 1 -2.00 -1.95 8.37
N ALA A 2 -1.66 -3.17 8.00
CA ALA A 2 -0.30 -3.52 7.55
C ALA A 2 0.18 -2.63 6.39
N ASP A 3 -0.67 -2.40 5.38
CA ASP A 3 -0.36 -1.49 4.27
C ASP A 3 -0.13 -0.05 4.75
N LEU A 4 -0.94 0.42 5.73
CA LEU A 4 -0.76 1.75 6.30
C LEU A 4 0.56 1.86 7.07
N LEU A 5 0.88 0.87 7.91
CA LEU A 5 2.14 0.85 8.66
C LEU A 5 3.36 0.82 7.72
N MET A 6 3.32 -0.04 6.69
CA MET A 6 4.37 -0.12 5.68
C MET A 6 4.53 1.22 4.93
N LEU A 7 3.43 1.81 4.48
CA LEU A 7 3.43 3.10 3.77
C LEU A 7 4.09 4.21 4.58
N LEU A 8 3.72 4.32 5.86
CA LEU A 8 4.27 5.34 6.76
C LEU A 8 5.72 5.06 7.13
N ALA A 9 6.04 3.80 7.42
CA ALA A 9 7.40 3.39 7.76
C ALA A 9 8.39 3.69 6.63
N ASN A 10 8.04 3.38 5.40
CA ASN A 10 8.89 3.65 4.23
C ASN A 10 9.14 5.15 4.02
N GLN A 11 8.24 6.02 4.48
CA GLN A 11 8.37 7.47 4.40
C GLN A 11 9.04 8.12 5.62
N VAL A 12 9.14 7.42 6.74
CA VAL A 12 9.77 7.95 7.97
C VAL A 12 11.18 7.38 8.18
N ARG A 13 11.35 6.06 8.05
CA ARG A 13 12.59 5.36 8.35
C ARG A 13 13.83 5.93 7.65
N PRO A 14 13.78 6.30 6.34
CA PRO A 14 14.94 6.87 5.66
C PRO A 14 15.36 8.24 6.17
N TYR A 15 14.53 8.89 6.96
CA TYR A 15 14.72 10.27 7.44
C TYR A 15 14.76 10.39 8.97
N GLU A 16 14.51 9.30 9.72
CA GLU A 16 14.47 9.34 11.19
C GLU A 16 15.81 9.79 11.78
N ASN A 17 15.74 10.64 12.80
CA ASN A 17 16.94 11.18 13.45
C ASN A 17 17.63 10.13 14.33
N ASN A 18 16.85 9.25 14.96
CA ASN A 18 17.36 8.14 15.75
C ASN A 18 17.00 6.83 15.06
N LYS A 19 17.97 6.12 14.55
CA LYS A 19 17.76 4.83 13.87
C LYS A 19 17.01 3.85 14.76
N GLY A 20 15.93 3.29 14.20
CA GLY A 20 15.10 2.29 14.85
C GLY A 20 13.88 2.85 15.60
N ASP A 21 13.65 4.15 15.65
CA ASP A 21 12.43 4.70 16.27
C ASP A 21 11.18 4.33 15.46
N THR A 22 11.29 4.30 14.14
CA THR A 22 10.20 3.83 13.25
C THR A 22 9.90 2.35 13.48
N ASP A 23 10.91 1.50 13.60
CA ASP A 23 10.72 0.05 13.80
C ASP A 23 10.09 -0.24 15.17
N LYS A 24 10.51 0.45 16.23
CA LYS A 24 9.86 0.36 17.55
C LYS A 24 8.39 0.73 17.50
N LEU A 25 8.05 1.77 16.73
CA LEU A 25 6.68 2.21 16.57
C LEU A 25 5.84 1.17 15.80
N ILE A 26 6.43 0.51 14.78
CA ILE A 26 5.80 -0.60 14.07
C ILE A 26 5.51 -1.75 15.03
N ASP A 27 6.48 -2.14 15.87
CA ASP A 27 6.32 -3.24 16.83
C ASP A 27 5.18 -2.92 17.81
N VAL A 28 5.17 -1.72 18.39
CA VAL A 28 4.12 -1.26 19.30
C VAL A 28 2.72 -1.32 18.64
N TRP A 29 2.62 -0.88 17.38
CA TRP A 29 1.34 -0.92 16.67
C TRP A 29 0.96 -2.33 16.25
N THR A 30 1.91 -3.17 15.89
CA THR A 30 1.66 -4.57 15.57
C THR A 30 1.07 -5.30 16.78
N ASP A 31 1.64 -5.12 17.97
CA ASP A 31 1.14 -5.71 19.20
C ASP A 31 -0.27 -5.18 19.52
N LYS A 32 -0.47 -3.86 19.51
CA LYS A 32 -1.80 -3.25 19.73
C LYS A 32 -2.86 -3.78 18.75
N LEU A 33 -2.51 -3.93 17.47
CA LEU A 33 -3.45 -4.36 16.43
C LEU A 33 -3.78 -5.85 16.52
N THR A 34 -2.87 -6.68 17.03
CA THR A 34 -3.14 -8.12 17.27
C THR A 34 -4.10 -8.34 18.42
N GLU A 35 -4.09 -7.46 19.43
CA GLU A 35 -5.01 -7.50 20.57
C GLU A 35 -6.39 -6.88 20.26
N LEU A 36 -6.48 -6.02 19.24
CA LEU A 36 -7.72 -5.37 18.85
C LEU A 36 -8.67 -6.37 18.19
N ASN A 37 -9.87 -6.53 18.76
CA ASN A 37 -10.97 -7.11 18.02
C ASN A 37 -11.27 -6.20 16.82
N PHE A 38 -11.15 -6.74 15.60
CA PHE A 38 -11.38 -5.99 14.38
C PHE A 38 -12.77 -5.35 14.41
N SER A 39 -12.81 -4.02 14.37
CA SER A 39 -14.03 -3.25 14.21
C SER A 39 -13.87 -2.32 13.02
N TYR A 40 -14.73 -2.51 12.03
CA TYR A 40 -14.77 -1.67 10.84
C TYR A 40 -15.00 -0.18 11.18
N THR A 41 -15.79 0.10 12.21
CA THR A 41 -16.09 1.46 12.67
C THR A 41 -14.93 2.09 13.45
N ALA A 42 -14.08 1.28 14.09
CA ALA A 42 -12.90 1.76 14.80
C ALA A 42 -11.73 2.06 13.85
N PHE A 43 -11.76 1.51 12.62
CA PHE A 43 -10.66 1.66 11.66
C PHE A 43 -10.25 3.11 11.44
N ASP A 44 -11.22 4.00 11.20
CA ASP A 44 -10.92 5.39 10.85
C ASP A 44 -10.18 6.12 11.99
N LYS A 45 -10.61 5.92 13.23
CA LYS A 45 -9.97 6.52 14.41
C LYS A 45 -8.56 5.97 14.64
N THR A 46 -8.42 4.65 14.53
CA THR A 46 -7.12 3.98 14.72
C THR A 46 -6.14 4.38 13.62
N ALA A 47 -6.58 4.45 12.36
CA ALA A 47 -5.74 4.87 11.25
C ALA A 47 -5.23 6.32 11.42
N VAL A 48 -6.11 7.25 11.84
CA VAL A 48 -5.71 8.63 12.13
C VAL A 48 -4.70 8.69 13.29
N GLN A 49 -4.89 7.87 14.32
CA GLN A 49 -3.95 7.81 15.44
C GLN A 49 -2.59 7.28 15.01
N ILE A 50 -2.53 6.22 14.20
CA ILE A 50 -1.29 5.69 13.61
C ILE A 50 -0.57 6.80 12.85
N VAL A 51 -1.25 7.47 11.93
CA VAL A 51 -0.67 8.56 11.13
C VAL A 51 -0.12 9.67 12.01
N LYS A 52 -0.84 10.03 13.07
CA LYS A 52 -0.40 11.05 14.03
C LYS A 52 0.90 10.62 14.72
N GLU A 53 0.96 9.43 15.29
CA GLU A 53 2.13 8.92 16.02
C GLU A 53 3.35 8.82 15.10
N PHE A 54 3.20 8.38 13.84
CA PHE A 54 4.28 8.40 12.85
C PHE A 54 4.72 9.83 12.48
N SER A 55 3.80 10.80 12.49
CA SER A 55 4.13 12.22 12.24
C SER A 55 4.94 12.84 13.38
N GLU A 56 4.87 12.28 14.57
CA GLU A 56 5.60 12.73 15.77
C GLU A 56 7.03 12.15 15.86
N VAL A 57 7.37 11.14 15.05
CA VAL A 57 8.74 10.63 14.97
C VAL A 57 9.69 11.74 14.49
N PRO A 58 10.73 12.08 15.25
CA PRO A 58 11.69 13.11 14.85
C PRO A 58 12.44 12.69 13.58
N PHE A 59 12.41 13.53 12.55
CA PHE A 59 13.07 13.26 11.29
C PHE A 59 13.61 14.54 10.64
N THR A 60 14.61 14.38 9.81
CA THR A 60 15.20 15.48 9.02
C THR A 60 14.90 15.25 7.55
N PRO A 61 14.09 16.12 6.89
CA PRO A 61 13.82 16.00 5.47
C PRO A 61 15.10 16.11 4.64
N ASP A 62 15.19 15.29 3.61
CA ASP A 62 16.25 15.34 2.61
C ASP A 62 15.59 15.35 1.22
N PRO A 63 15.49 16.53 0.56
CA PRO A 63 14.84 16.64 -0.74
C PRO A 63 15.60 15.97 -1.87
N ASP A 64 16.89 15.71 -1.68
CA ASP A 64 17.76 15.11 -2.69
C ASP A 64 17.78 13.57 -2.61
N LYS A 65 17.09 13.00 -1.61
CA LYS A 65 17.02 11.55 -1.44
C LYS A 65 16.32 10.87 -2.61
N ILE A 66 16.99 9.86 -3.17
CA ILE A 66 16.45 9.11 -4.31
C ILE A 66 15.26 8.26 -3.86
N LYS A 67 14.15 8.36 -4.61
CA LYS A 67 12.95 7.56 -4.39
C LYS A 67 12.92 6.39 -5.36
N VAL A 68 12.79 5.18 -4.83
CA VAL A 68 12.81 3.93 -5.60
C VAL A 68 11.49 3.19 -5.44
N GLY A 69 10.79 2.97 -6.57
CA GLY A 69 9.58 2.14 -6.60
C GLY A 69 9.92 0.66 -6.69
N VAL A 70 9.43 -0.15 -5.75
CA VAL A 70 9.54 -1.62 -5.80
C VAL A 70 8.24 -2.19 -6.32
N VAL A 71 8.29 -2.77 -7.51
CA VAL A 71 7.15 -3.39 -8.21
C VAL A 71 7.48 -4.83 -8.58
N GLY A 72 6.46 -5.64 -8.81
CA GLY A 72 6.63 -7.03 -9.20
C GLY A 72 5.57 -7.95 -8.60
N GLU A 73 5.83 -9.25 -8.66
CA GLU A 73 4.99 -10.30 -8.13
C GLU A 73 4.95 -10.20 -6.59
N ILE A 74 3.83 -10.60 -5.97
CA ILE A 74 3.59 -10.44 -4.52
C ILE A 74 4.71 -11.04 -3.68
N TYR A 75 5.08 -12.29 -3.96
CA TYR A 75 6.10 -12.97 -3.16
C TYR A 75 7.45 -12.25 -3.26
N ILE A 76 7.88 -11.91 -4.48
CA ILE A 76 9.12 -11.17 -4.70
C ILE A 76 9.08 -9.77 -4.07
N LYS A 77 7.93 -9.11 -4.15
CA LYS A 77 7.79 -7.74 -3.64
C LYS A 77 7.84 -7.66 -2.11
N TYR A 78 7.19 -8.59 -1.41
CA TYR A 78 7.02 -8.51 0.05
C TYR A 78 7.85 -9.51 0.86
N SER A 79 8.41 -10.54 0.25
CA SER A 79 9.19 -11.54 0.98
C SER A 79 10.68 -11.18 1.02
N PRO A 80 11.24 -10.90 2.19
CA PRO A 80 12.69 -10.67 2.33
C PRO A 80 13.52 -11.83 1.80
N LEU A 81 13.04 -13.08 1.98
CA LEU A 81 13.68 -14.27 1.45
C LEU A 81 13.64 -14.31 -0.09
N GLY A 82 12.53 -13.86 -0.68
CA GLY A 82 12.35 -13.87 -2.14
C GLY A 82 13.13 -12.78 -2.88
N ASN A 83 13.43 -11.66 -2.22
CA ASN A 83 14.09 -10.50 -2.80
C ASN A 83 15.43 -10.12 -2.16
N ASN A 84 16.01 -10.99 -1.35
CA ASN A 84 17.28 -10.75 -0.64
C ASN A 84 17.29 -9.45 0.18
N ASP A 85 16.22 -9.20 0.96
CA ASP A 85 16.08 -7.98 1.78
C ASP A 85 16.21 -6.67 0.97
N LEU A 86 15.68 -6.65 -0.26
CA LEU A 86 15.80 -5.52 -1.19
C LEU A 86 15.43 -4.17 -0.56
N HIS A 87 14.39 -4.11 0.27
CA HIS A 87 14.00 -2.87 0.95
C HIS A 87 15.10 -2.35 1.86
N LYS A 88 15.67 -3.23 2.71
CA LYS A 88 16.77 -2.86 3.61
C LYS A 88 18.02 -2.47 2.84
N PHE A 89 18.30 -3.17 1.74
CA PHE A 89 19.43 -2.82 0.86
C PHE A 89 19.25 -1.40 0.30
N LEU A 90 18.10 -1.08 -0.30
CA LEU A 90 17.83 0.25 -0.85
C LEU A 90 17.87 1.35 0.22
N GLU A 91 17.33 1.10 1.41
CA GLU A 91 17.41 2.02 2.54
C GLU A 91 18.87 2.22 3.01
N SER A 92 19.70 1.16 3.00
CA SER A 92 21.12 1.26 3.35
C SER A 92 21.93 2.06 2.35
N GLU A 93 21.50 2.07 1.07
CA GLU A 93 22.07 2.92 0.01
C GLU A 93 21.52 4.36 0.04
N GLY A 94 20.73 4.70 1.06
CA GLY A 94 20.22 6.05 1.26
C GLY A 94 18.95 6.37 0.46
N CYS A 95 18.25 5.38 -0.08
CA CYS A 95 17.02 5.58 -0.85
C CYS A 95 15.78 5.64 0.04
N GLU A 96 14.73 6.34 -0.41
CA GLU A 96 13.35 6.18 0.06
C GLU A 96 12.68 5.11 -0.79
N VAL A 97 12.12 4.08 -0.17
CA VAL A 97 11.46 2.98 -0.87
C VAL A 97 9.96 3.23 -0.94
N TYR A 98 9.40 3.22 -2.15
CA TYR A 98 7.96 3.17 -2.37
C TYR A 98 7.54 1.76 -2.80
N CYS A 99 6.70 1.12 -2.01
CA CYS A 99 6.13 -0.19 -2.31
C CYS A 99 4.60 -0.10 -2.25
N PRO A 100 3.88 -0.33 -3.38
CA PRO A 100 2.42 -0.33 -3.38
C PRO A 100 1.87 -1.38 -2.42
N GLY A 101 0.77 -1.05 -1.74
CA GLY A 101 0.14 -1.92 -0.74
C GLY A 101 -0.47 -3.19 -1.32
N LEU A 102 -0.74 -4.16 -0.46
CA LEU A 102 -1.46 -5.39 -0.83
C LEU A 102 -2.90 -5.07 -1.25
N ILE A 103 -3.52 -4.05 -0.66
CA ILE A 103 -4.85 -3.57 -1.05
C ILE A 103 -4.89 -3.18 -2.53
N ASP A 104 -3.87 -2.50 -3.03
CA ASP A 104 -3.78 -2.08 -4.43
C ASP A 104 -3.79 -3.29 -5.38
N PHE A 105 -3.04 -4.33 -5.01
CA PHE A 105 -3.05 -5.59 -5.75
C PHE A 105 -4.43 -6.27 -5.73
N LEU A 106 -5.13 -6.30 -4.59
CA LEU A 106 -6.45 -6.91 -4.48
C LEU A 106 -7.51 -6.13 -5.29
N ILE A 107 -7.41 -4.80 -5.33
CA ILE A 107 -8.25 -3.98 -6.21
C ILE A 107 -7.97 -4.32 -7.67
N PHE A 108 -6.69 -4.41 -8.05
CA PHE A 108 -6.27 -4.75 -9.40
C PHE A 108 -6.78 -6.13 -9.82
N MET A 109 -6.67 -7.16 -8.97
CA MET A 109 -7.23 -8.49 -9.23
C MET A 109 -8.76 -8.43 -9.47
N GLY A 110 -9.47 -7.67 -8.63
CA GLY A 110 -10.91 -7.47 -8.79
C GLY A 110 -11.25 -6.78 -10.11
N ASP A 111 -10.51 -5.73 -10.47
CA ASP A 111 -10.68 -5.00 -11.73
C ASP A 111 -10.38 -5.89 -12.94
N HIS A 112 -9.31 -6.66 -12.89
CA HIS A 112 -8.96 -7.59 -13.97
C HIS A 112 -10.09 -8.57 -14.28
N HIS A 113 -10.73 -9.15 -13.27
CA HIS A 113 -11.89 -10.03 -13.49
C HIS A 113 -13.12 -9.32 -14.01
N VAL A 114 -13.31 -8.04 -13.67
CA VAL A 114 -14.38 -7.21 -14.23
C VAL A 114 -14.12 -6.99 -15.72
N VAL A 115 -12.93 -6.52 -16.09
CA VAL A 115 -12.52 -6.30 -17.49
C VAL A 115 -12.56 -7.60 -18.30
N GLU A 116 -12.07 -8.71 -17.75
CA GLU A 116 -12.14 -10.03 -18.42
C GLU A 116 -13.59 -10.42 -18.75
N THR A 117 -14.51 -10.18 -17.83
CA THR A 117 -15.91 -10.50 -18.04
C THR A 117 -16.57 -9.57 -19.09
N GLU A 118 -16.23 -8.29 -19.09
CA GLU A 118 -16.72 -7.31 -20.07
C GLU A 118 -16.23 -7.62 -21.48
N LEU A 119 -14.98 -8.06 -21.63
CA LEU A 119 -14.37 -8.37 -22.92
C LEU A 119 -14.78 -9.75 -23.47
N TYR A 120 -14.85 -10.76 -22.58
CA TYR A 120 -15.02 -12.15 -22.99
C TYR A 120 -16.38 -12.76 -22.61
N HIS A 121 -17.27 -11.97 -22.00
CA HIS A 121 -18.61 -12.40 -21.57
C HIS A 121 -18.62 -13.64 -20.64
N VAL A 122 -17.63 -13.75 -19.78
CA VAL A 122 -17.47 -14.88 -18.84
C VAL A 122 -18.42 -14.72 -17.66
N LYS A 123 -18.96 -15.82 -17.20
CA LYS A 123 -19.86 -16.05 -16.03
C LYS A 123 -20.28 -14.82 -15.22
N TYR A 124 -21.51 -14.33 -15.42
CA TYR A 124 -22.11 -13.17 -14.74
C TYR A 124 -22.01 -13.17 -13.19
N LYS A 125 -22.10 -14.34 -12.55
CA LYS A 125 -21.95 -14.46 -11.08
C LYS A 125 -20.56 -14.04 -10.60
N LYS A 126 -19.52 -14.41 -11.37
CA LYS A 126 -18.13 -14.01 -11.06
C LYS A 126 -17.95 -12.49 -11.21
N TYR A 127 -18.59 -11.89 -12.20
CA TYR A 127 -18.56 -10.45 -12.42
C TYR A 127 -19.12 -9.66 -11.23
N ILE A 128 -20.30 -10.04 -10.72
CA ILE A 128 -20.91 -9.36 -9.56
C ILE A 128 -20.01 -9.51 -8.32
N ALA A 129 -19.51 -10.72 -8.06
CA ALA A 129 -18.61 -10.96 -6.95
C ALA A 129 -17.33 -10.12 -7.05
N SER A 130 -16.71 -10.06 -8.23
CA SER A 130 -15.49 -9.26 -8.46
C SER A 130 -15.74 -7.77 -8.30
N LYS A 131 -16.87 -7.24 -8.76
CA LYS A 131 -17.26 -5.84 -8.51
C LYS A 131 -17.44 -5.54 -7.03
N ALA A 132 -18.06 -6.45 -6.27
CA ALA A 132 -18.24 -6.28 -4.83
C ALA A 132 -16.90 -6.29 -4.10
N VAL A 133 -16.01 -7.23 -4.44
CA VAL A 133 -14.66 -7.32 -3.86
C VAL A 133 -13.83 -6.07 -4.21
N LYS A 134 -13.80 -5.67 -5.49
CA LYS A 134 -13.14 -4.42 -5.92
C LYS A 134 -13.68 -3.22 -5.15
N GLY A 135 -15.01 -3.09 -5.04
CA GLY A 135 -15.67 -2.00 -4.32
C GLY A 135 -15.29 -1.95 -2.85
N PHE A 136 -15.23 -3.11 -2.19
CA PHE A 136 -14.82 -3.21 -0.79
C PHE A 136 -13.37 -2.73 -0.58
N PHE A 137 -12.41 -3.22 -1.38
CA PHE A 137 -11.02 -2.81 -1.23
C PHE A 137 -10.77 -1.36 -1.63
N LYS A 138 -11.48 -0.83 -2.64
CA LYS A 138 -11.45 0.61 -2.95
C LYS A 138 -11.95 1.45 -1.78
N MET A 139 -12.99 1.01 -1.08
CA MET A 139 -13.48 1.69 0.11
C MET A 139 -12.42 1.68 1.23
N MET A 140 -11.71 0.56 1.43
CA MET A 140 -10.60 0.47 2.40
C MET A 140 -9.43 1.36 2.00
N GLN A 141 -9.02 1.38 0.74
CA GLN A 141 -7.99 2.29 0.21
C GLN A 141 -8.37 3.76 0.48
N ASN A 142 -9.61 4.14 0.20
CA ASN A 142 -10.10 5.49 0.45
C ASN A 142 -10.06 5.89 1.93
N LYS A 143 -10.25 4.95 2.85
CA LYS A 143 -10.09 5.21 4.30
C LYS A 143 -8.63 5.52 4.65
N ILE A 144 -7.67 4.79 4.06
CA ILE A 144 -6.24 5.07 4.22
C ILE A 144 -5.92 6.46 3.64
N ILE A 145 -6.36 6.75 2.42
CA ILE A 145 -6.16 8.06 1.78
C ILE A 145 -6.68 9.19 2.66
N LYS A 146 -7.88 9.04 3.22
CA LYS A 146 -8.48 10.05 4.12
C LYS A 146 -7.71 10.21 5.42
N ALA A 147 -7.19 9.13 5.99
CA ALA A 147 -6.42 9.19 7.23
C ALA A 147 -5.07 9.89 7.02
N VAL A 148 -4.43 9.64 5.88
CA VAL A 148 -3.11 10.19 5.52
C VAL A 148 -3.22 11.63 5.01
N GLY A 149 -4.30 11.99 4.29
CA GLY A 149 -4.44 13.26 3.57
C GLY A 149 -4.14 14.55 4.37
N PRO A 150 -4.52 14.66 5.67
CA PRO A 150 -4.19 15.83 6.49
C PRO A 150 -2.75 15.86 7.00
N SER A 151 -1.96 14.82 6.76
CA SER A 151 -0.59 14.67 7.26
C SER A 151 0.45 15.13 6.23
N ARG A 152 1.72 15.05 6.63
CA ARG A 152 2.87 15.29 5.75
C ARG A 152 3.18 14.13 4.80
N PHE A 153 2.51 13.00 4.96
CA PHE A 153 2.78 11.78 4.19
C PHE A 153 1.99 11.74 2.90
N PHE A 154 2.54 11.05 1.92
CA PHE A 154 1.83 10.72 0.68
C PHE A 154 0.98 9.48 0.90
N GLY A 155 -0.30 9.56 0.56
CA GLY A 155 -1.19 8.41 0.54
C GLY A 155 -0.99 7.53 -0.71
N PRO A 156 -1.62 6.35 -0.76
CA PRO A 156 -1.65 5.57 -1.98
C PRO A 156 -2.42 6.32 -3.06
N THR A 157 -1.98 6.21 -4.31
CA THR A 157 -2.70 6.78 -5.47
C THR A 157 -4.04 6.07 -5.63
N PRO A 158 -5.17 6.79 -5.79
CA PRO A 158 -6.46 6.15 -6.05
C PRO A 158 -6.37 5.24 -7.29
N PHE A 159 -6.89 4.02 -7.18
CA PHE A 159 -6.76 2.99 -8.23
C PHE A 159 -7.21 3.46 -9.63
N GLU A 160 -8.32 4.18 -9.71
CA GLU A 160 -8.85 4.65 -11.00
C GLU A 160 -7.98 5.75 -11.64
N GLU A 161 -7.28 6.52 -10.83
CA GLU A 161 -6.30 7.51 -11.29
C GLU A 161 -5.07 6.80 -11.84
N ALA A 162 -4.48 5.90 -11.06
CA ALA A 162 -3.35 5.10 -11.52
C ALA A 162 -3.66 4.29 -12.79
N LYS A 163 -4.89 3.74 -12.89
CA LYS A 163 -5.35 3.04 -14.09
C LYS A 163 -5.39 3.95 -15.31
N LYS A 164 -5.93 5.16 -15.17
CA LYS A 164 -5.98 6.17 -16.24
C LYS A 164 -4.58 6.55 -16.75
N ASP A 165 -3.63 6.71 -15.83
CA ASP A 165 -2.26 7.10 -16.17
C ASP A 165 -1.54 6.00 -16.97
N VAL A 166 -1.91 4.74 -16.74
CA VAL A 166 -1.28 3.58 -17.38
C VAL A 166 -1.96 3.18 -18.70
N GLU A 167 -3.27 3.47 -18.87
CA GLU A 167 -4.04 3.12 -20.08
C GLU A 167 -3.39 3.53 -21.42
N PRO A 168 -2.70 4.68 -21.55
CA PRO A 168 -2.01 5.04 -22.78
C PRO A 168 -0.84 4.12 -23.15
N PHE A 169 -0.28 3.41 -22.18
CA PHE A 169 0.92 2.59 -22.32
C PHE A 169 0.62 1.09 -22.33
N ILE A 170 -0.39 0.67 -21.59
CA ILE A 170 -0.73 -0.75 -21.38
C ILE A 170 -2.24 -0.93 -21.53
N SER A 171 -2.65 -1.82 -22.44
CA SER A 171 -4.06 -2.16 -22.58
C SER A 171 -4.59 -2.82 -21.30
N PRO A 172 -5.77 -2.41 -20.79
CA PRO A 172 -6.45 -3.08 -19.67
C PRO A 172 -6.84 -4.54 -19.98
N ALA A 173 -6.81 -4.93 -21.26
CA ALA A 173 -7.01 -6.30 -21.71
C ALA A 173 -5.76 -7.19 -21.54
N ASN A 174 -4.60 -6.61 -21.28
CA ASN A 174 -3.41 -7.41 -20.96
C ASN A 174 -3.69 -8.22 -19.70
N LYS A 175 -3.79 -9.53 -19.89
CA LYS A 175 -3.81 -10.43 -18.76
C LYS A 175 -2.55 -10.20 -17.95
N MET A 176 -2.73 -9.94 -16.67
CA MET A 176 -1.68 -10.26 -15.74
C MET A 176 -1.42 -11.75 -15.95
N LEU A 177 -0.44 -12.05 -16.75
CA LEU A 177 0.20 -13.34 -16.67
C LEU A 177 0.52 -13.50 -15.19
N SER A 178 0.15 -14.64 -14.63
CA SER A 178 0.66 -15.06 -13.33
C SER A 178 2.15 -14.80 -13.33
N LEU A 179 2.48 -13.62 -12.88
CA LEU A 179 3.82 -13.18 -12.62
C LEU A 179 4.20 -13.68 -11.25
#